data_aa8ba901d50788227ae4b89029c00d05
#
_entry.id   aa8ba901d50788227ae4b89029c00d05
#
_cell.length_a   1.000
_cell.length_b   1.000
_cell.length_c   1.000
_cell.angle_alpha   90.00
_cell.angle_beta   90.00
_cell.angle_gamma   90.00
#
_symmetry.space_group_name_H-M   'P 1'
#
loop_
_entity.id
_entity.type
_entity.pdbx_description
1 polymer ?
#
loop_
_entity_poly.entity_id
_entity_poly.type
_entity_poly.pdbx_seq_one_letter_code
_entity_poly.pdbx_strand_id
1 'polypeptide(L)'
;MSALPENATRIGVVLIGRNEGERLIAALRSVSGRADAIVYVDSGSTDRSVEAAEAMGAATVRLDMSTPFTAARARNAGFATLLKRDPAVDFVQFIDGDCELDRGWIDVAAAFLESHPDVALVCGRRRERFPQRSIYNKLCDMEWDTPVGETRESGGDFLVRREAFSAVAGFTEHLIAGEEPELCARLRRAGWKIWRLDAEMTVHDADILRFRQWWRRAVRSGFAYASLRHLHGAGPDRHSQRNVKSALIWGAALPAAIVAAALAYPPAAAAAVIYPLQAARIGLRQKHQGADRFLYGAFVVLGKFAEAVGIGKFAYARLRGRDQPLIEYK
;
A
#
# COMPACT_ATOMS: atom_id res chain seq x y z
N MET A 1 13.17 19.14 -34.70
CA MET A 1 13.08 17.96 -33.85
C MET A 1 14.48 17.75 -33.27
N SER A 2 14.71 18.18 -32.04
CA SER A 2 16.00 17.92 -31.36
C SER A 2 15.99 16.45 -30.94
N ALA A 3 16.97 15.68 -31.44
CA ALA A 3 17.16 14.31 -30.96
C ALA A 3 17.44 14.37 -29.44
N LEU A 4 16.69 13.63 -28.67
CA LEU A 4 17.00 13.42 -27.25
C LEU A 4 18.42 12.83 -27.16
N PRO A 5 19.21 13.18 -26.14
CA PRO A 5 20.52 12.56 -25.95
C PRO A 5 20.33 11.02 -25.85
N GLU A 6 21.20 10.26 -26.55
CA GLU A 6 21.16 8.78 -26.65
C GLU A 6 21.20 8.04 -25.31
N ASN A 7 21.37 8.73 -24.17
CA ASN A 7 21.46 8.21 -22.80
C ASN A 7 20.43 8.81 -21.84
N ALA A 8 19.31 9.34 -22.31
CA ALA A 8 18.28 9.84 -21.38
C ALA A 8 17.54 8.65 -20.73
N THR A 9 17.49 8.63 -19.39
CA THR A 9 16.75 7.63 -18.60
C THR A 9 15.27 7.63 -19.00
N ARG A 10 14.74 6.47 -19.36
CA ARG A 10 13.36 6.31 -19.81
C ARG A 10 12.45 5.87 -18.69
N ILE A 11 11.38 6.62 -18.52
CA ILE A 11 10.39 6.41 -17.43
C ILE A 11 9.07 5.93 -18.02
N GLY A 12 8.61 4.77 -17.56
CA GLY A 12 7.25 4.31 -17.82
C GLY A 12 6.34 4.50 -16.61
N VAL A 13 5.06 4.72 -16.84
CA VAL A 13 4.05 4.84 -15.77
C VAL A 13 2.95 3.81 -15.96
N VAL A 14 2.61 3.11 -14.88
CA VAL A 14 1.46 2.19 -14.81
C VAL A 14 0.47 2.70 -13.77
N LEU A 15 -0.71 3.10 -14.25
CA LEU A 15 -1.86 3.46 -13.41
C LEU A 15 -2.85 2.29 -13.38
N ILE A 16 -3.44 2.05 -12.21
CA ILE A 16 -4.52 1.07 -12.06
C ILE A 16 -5.74 1.74 -11.42
N GLY A 17 -6.96 1.40 -11.84
CA GLY A 17 -8.14 1.98 -11.25
C GLY A 17 -9.45 1.29 -11.66
N ARG A 18 -10.54 1.69 -10.99
CA ARG A 18 -11.91 1.30 -11.31
C ARG A 18 -12.87 2.39 -10.85
N ASN A 19 -13.60 2.99 -11.79
CA ASN A 19 -14.60 4.04 -11.52
C ASN A 19 -13.99 5.24 -10.78
N GLU A 20 -12.81 5.71 -11.21
CA GLU A 20 -12.11 6.81 -10.53
C GLU A 20 -12.58 8.20 -11.03
N GLY A 21 -13.21 8.28 -12.21
CA GLY A 21 -13.76 9.53 -12.74
C GLY A 21 -12.74 10.67 -12.79
N GLU A 22 -13.06 11.81 -12.16
CA GLU A 22 -12.19 12.99 -12.13
C GLU A 22 -10.86 12.75 -11.42
N ARG A 23 -10.79 11.78 -10.49
CA ARG A 23 -9.54 11.42 -9.82
C ARG A 23 -8.54 10.82 -10.81
N LEU A 24 -8.99 9.93 -11.70
CA LEU A 24 -8.15 9.39 -12.76
C LEU A 24 -7.64 10.49 -13.71
N ILE A 25 -8.50 11.44 -14.08
CA ILE A 25 -8.11 12.57 -14.94
C ILE A 25 -6.98 13.38 -14.26
N ALA A 26 -7.11 13.64 -12.97
CA ALA A 26 -6.10 14.36 -12.20
C ALA A 26 -4.80 13.53 -12.08
N ALA A 27 -4.89 12.22 -11.84
CA ALA A 27 -3.74 11.31 -11.82
C ALA A 27 -3.01 11.31 -13.16
N LEU A 28 -3.71 11.16 -14.28
CA LEU A 28 -3.14 11.18 -15.63
C LEU A 28 -2.47 12.52 -15.95
N ARG A 29 -3.10 13.66 -15.58
CA ARG A 29 -2.49 14.99 -15.75
C ARG A 29 -1.18 15.13 -14.97
N SER A 30 -1.12 14.53 -13.79
CA SER A 30 0.07 14.62 -12.92
C SER A 30 1.29 13.91 -13.50
N VAL A 31 1.10 12.91 -14.36
CA VAL A 31 2.18 12.14 -15.01
C VAL A 31 2.41 12.53 -16.47
N SER A 32 1.49 13.29 -17.09
CA SER A 32 1.60 13.72 -18.48
C SER A 32 2.82 14.62 -18.70
N GLY A 33 3.57 14.33 -19.77
CA GLY A 33 4.80 15.07 -20.13
C GLY A 33 6.01 14.79 -19.23
N ARG A 34 5.93 13.77 -18.35
CA ARG A 34 6.98 13.34 -17.41
C ARG A 34 7.36 11.89 -17.57
N ALA A 35 6.63 11.17 -18.39
CA ALA A 35 6.86 9.77 -18.70
C ALA A 35 6.93 9.58 -20.21
N ASP A 36 7.79 8.67 -20.65
CA ASP A 36 7.93 8.29 -22.06
C ASP A 36 6.76 7.43 -22.53
N ALA A 37 6.17 6.66 -21.62
CA ALA A 37 4.99 5.84 -21.90
C ALA A 37 4.09 5.75 -20.65
N ILE A 38 2.78 5.84 -20.88
CA ILE A 38 1.75 5.74 -19.84
C ILE A 38 0.81 4.59 -20.20
N VAL A 39 0.56 3.70 -19.23
CA VAL A 39 -0.42 2.61 -19.34
C VAL A 39 -1.43 2.74 -18.22
N TYR A 40 -2.72 2.77 -18.57
CA TYR A 40 -3.82 2.68 -17.62
C TYR A 40 -4.45 1.28 -17.69
N VAL A 41 -4.57 0.62 -16.55
CA VAL A 41 -5.24 -0.68 -16.44
C VAL A 41 -6.58 -0.50 -15.75
N ASP A 42 -7.62 -0.75 -16.51
CA ASP A 42 -9.00 -0.69 -16.06
C ASP A 42 -9.46 -2.03 -15.46
N SER A 43 -9.99 -1.99 -14.27
CA SER A 43 -10.46 -3.17 -13.53
C SER A 43 -11.98 -3.29 -13.52
N GLY A 44 -12.61 -3.06 -14.70
CA GLY A 44 -14.04 -3.22 -14.90
C GLY A 44 -14.82 -1.96 -14.52
N SER A 45 -14.38 -0.80 -14.95
CA SER A 45 -15.12 0.45 -14.81
C SER A 45 -16.43 0.43 -15.60
N THR A 46 -17.42 1.09 -15.05
CA THR A 46 -18.74 1.35 -15.67
C THR A 46 -18.96 2.82 -15.99
N ASP A 47 -17.99 3.66 -15.65
CA ASP A 47 -17.91 5.08 -15.99
C ASP A 47 -17.07 5.30 -17.26
N ARG A 48 -16.71 6.54 -17.54
CA ARG A 48 -15.91 6.92 -18.74
C ARG A 48 -14.40 6.93 -18.48
N SER A 49 -13.90 6.16 -17.50
CA SER A 49 -12.48 6.14 -17.11
C SER A 49 -11.58 5.70 -18.27
N VAL A 50 -11.98 4.68 -19.05
CA VAL A 50 -11.15 4.17 -20.15
C VAL A 50 -11.07 5.20 -21.28
N GLU A 51 -12.20 5.76 -21.70
CA GLU A 51 -12.26 6.78 -22.75
C GLU A 51 -11.47 8.04 -22.37
N ALA A 52 -11.53 8.43 -21.10
CA ALA A 52 -10.75 9.55 -20.58
C ALA A 52 -9.24 9.29 -20.64
N ALA A 53 -8.80 8.08 -20.28
CA ALA A 53 -7.40 7.69 -20.35
C ALA A 53 -6.88 7.67 -21.80
N GLU A 54 -7.66 7.12 -22.74
CA GLU A 54 -7.32 7.09 -24.16
C GLU A 54 -7.23 8.50 -24.75
N ALA A 55 -8.18 9.38 -24.42
CA ALA A 55 -8.18 10.78 -24.87
C ALA A 55 -6.94 11.56 -24.36
N MET A 56 -6.34 11.14 -23.25
CA MET A 56 -5.13 11.72 -22.67
C MET A 56 -3.84 11.03 -23.17
N GLY A 57 -3.94 10.11 -24.14
CA GLY A 57 -2.78 9.45 -24.75
C GLY A 57 -2.23 8.26 -23.97
N ALA A 58 -2.87 7.81 -22.91
CA ALA A 58 -2.49 6.59 -22.21
C ALA A 58 -2.88 5.35 -23.03
N ALA A 59 -2.02 4.33 -23.03
CA ALA A 59 -2.43 3.01 -23.49
C ALA A 59 -3.36 2.38 -22.45
N THR A 60 -4.47 1.82 -22.89
CA THR A 60 -5.43 1.20 -21.98
C THR A 60 -5.37 -0.32 -22.03
N VAL A 61 -5.56 -0.95 -20.88
CA VAL A 61 -5.72 -2.40 -20.73
C VAL A 61 -7.00 -2.66 -19.95
N ARG A 62 -7.94 -3.38 -20.54
CA ARG A 62 -9.11 -3.89 -19.81
C ARG A 62 -8.73 -5.22 -19.15
N LEU A 63 -8.69 -5.25 -17.83
CA LEU A 63 -8.35 -6.45 -17.08
C LEU A 63 -9.46 -7.49 -17.27
N ASP A 64 -9.06 -8.75 -17.49
CA ASP A 64 -10.03 -9.84 -17.55
C ASP A 64 -10.68 -10.06 -16.18
N MET A 65 -11.97 -9.76 -16.07
CA MET A 65 -12.75 -9.87 -14.84
C MET A 65 -13.39 -11.25 -14.65
N SER A 66 -13.18 -12.22 -15.56
CA SER A 66 -13.54 -13.63 -15.34
C SER A 66 -12.70 -14.26 -14.23
N THR A 67 -11.50 -13.73 -14.01
CA THR A 67 -10.63 -14.06 -12.86
C THR A 67 -10.78 -12.97 -11.79
N PRO A 68 -10.85 -13.31 -10.50
CA PRO A 68 -10.98 -12.32 -9.42
C PRO A 68 -9.95 -11.21 -9.50
N PHE A 69 -10.41 -9.98 -9.30
CA PHE A 69 -9.56 -8.79 -9.31
C PHE A 69 -8.55 -8.81 -8.17
N THR A 70 -7.31 -8.43 -8.49
CA THR A 70 -6.31 -7.98 -7.51
C THR A 70 -5.50 -6.80 -8.09
N ALA A 71 -5.04 -5.89 -7.24
CA ALA A 71 -4.16 -4.81 -7.66
C ALA A 71 -2.84 -5.34 -8.25
N ALA A 72 -2.37 -6.48 -7.75
CA ALA A 72 -1.19 -7.20 -8.24
C ALA A 72 -1.35 -7.61 -9.72
N ARG A 73 -2.48 -8.23 -10.10
CA ARG A 73 -2.78 -8.59 -11.49
C ARG A 73 -2.83 -7.37 -12.40
N ALA A 74 -3.51 -6.32 -11.94
CA ALA A 74 -3.62 -5.09 -12.71
C ALA A 74 -2.25 -4.46 -12.97
N ARG A 75 -1.40 -4.33 -11.93
CA ARG A 75 -0.05 -3.77 -12.07
C ARG A 75 0.84 -4.62 -12.96
N ASN A 76 0.79 -5.96 -12.85
CA ASN A 76 1.53 -6.85 -13.75
C ASN A 76 1.08 -6.74 -15.22
N ALA A 77 -0.24 -6.68 -15.47
CA ALA A 77 -0.76 -6.50 -16.81
C ALA A 77 -0.33 -5.15 -17.42
N GLY A 78 -0.34 -4.09 -16.61
CA GLY A 78 0.18 -2.78 -16.99
C GLY A 78 1.66 -2.80 -17.31
N PHE A 79 2.47 -3.42 -16.47
CA PHE A 79 3.92 -3.58 -16.69
C PHE A 79 4.22 -4.36 -17.98
N ALA A 80 3.55 -5.48 -18.21
CA ALA A 80 3.73 -6.27 -19.42
C ALA A 80 3.37 -5.48 -20.69
N THR A 81 2.30 -4.66 -20.63
CA THR A 81 1.89 -3.79 -21.74
C THR A 81 2.87 -2.66 -21.95
N LEU A 82 3.38 -2.06 -20.88
CA LEU A 82 4.39 -1.02 -20.93
C LEU A 82 5.65 -1.51 -21.65
N LEU A 83 6.17 -2.68 -21.30
CA LEU A 83 7.37 -3.26 -21.93
C LEU A 83 7.17 -3.63 -23.40
N LYS A 84 5.95 -3.98 -23.82
CA LYS A 84 5.64 -4.21 -25.24
C LYS A 84 5.68 -2.91 -26.04
N ARG A 85 5.29 -1.79 -25.44
CA ARG A 85 5.28 -0.47 -26.09
C ARG A 85 6.65 0.20 -26.08
N ASP A 86 7.36 0.08 -24.98
CA ASP A 86 8.68 0.66 -24.76
C ASP A 86 9.59 -0.34 -24.02
N PRO A 87 10.29 -1.21 -24.77
CA PRO A 87 11.23 -2.17 -24.18
C PRO A 87 12.47 -1.51 -23.54
N ALA A 88 12.73 -0.24 -23.83
CA ALA A 88 13.89 0.49 -23.33
C ALA A 88 13.63 1.25 -22.03
N VAL A 89 12.44 1.11 -21.42
CA VAL A 89 12.14 1.70 -20.11
C VAL A 89 13.15 1.23 -19.06
N ASP A 90 13.74 2.17 -18.32
CA ASP A 90 14.68 1.90 -17.23
C ASP A 90 13.97 1.80 -15.88
N PHE A 91 13.07 2.75 -15.62
CA PHE A 91 12.30 2.81 -14.38
C PHE A 91 10.80 2.84 -14.64
N VAL A 92 10.04 2.24 -13.73
CA VAL A 92 8.59 2.17 -13.81
C VAL A 92 7.97 2.77 -12.55
N GLN A 93 7.15 3.82 -12.74
CA GLN A 93 6.30 4.38 -11.69
C GLN A 93 4.98 3.63 -11.65
N PHE A 94 4.70 2.98 -10.53
CA PHE A 94 3.35 2.50 -10.21
C PHE A 94 2.61 3.56 -9.41
N ILE A 95 1.34 3.79 -9.74
CA ILE A 95 0.47 4.77 -9.08
C ILE A 95 -0.99 4.32 -9.14
N ASP A 96 -1.73 4.53 -8.06
CA ASP A 96 -3.17 4.26 -8.03
C ASP A 96 -3.94 5.39 -8.73
N GLY A 97 -5.07 5.07 -9.38
CA GLY A 97 -5.86 6.02 -10.15
C GLY A 97 -6.56 7.12 -9.35
N ASP A 98 -6.51 7.03 -8.01
CA ASP A 98 -6.99 8.05 -7.06
C ASP A 98 -5.84 8.86 -6.42
N CYS A 99 -4.61 8.73 -6.96
CA CYS A 99 -3.41 9.42 -6.51
C CYS A 99 -2.93 10.42 -7.57
N GLU A 100 -2.48 11.60 -7.15
CA GLU A 100 -1.79 12.57 -8.00
C GLU A 100 -0.31 12.63 -7.63
N LEU A 101 0.55 12.50 -8.63
CA LEU A 101 1.99 12.54 -8.45
C LEU A 101 2.48 13.99 -8.24
N ASP A 102 3.38 14.20 -7.30
CA ASP A 102 4.06 15.49 -7.13
C ASP A 102 4.91 15.83 -8.36
N ARG A 103 4.98 17.13 -8.65
CA ARG A 103 5.67 17.61 -9.85
C ARG A 103 7.16 17.30 -9.89
N GLY A 104 7.84 17.31 -8.78
CA GLY A 104 9.28 17.06 -8.66
C GLY A 104 9.65 15.61 -8.44
N TRP A 105 8.66 14.74 -8.22
CA TRP A 105 8.91 13.39 -7.74
C TRP A 105 9.74 12.54 -8.71
N ILE A 106 9.33 12.44 -9.99
CA ILE A 106 10.00 11.56 -10.96
C ILE A 106 11.47 11.92 -11.08
N ASP A 107 11.78 13.21 -11.20
CA ASP A 107 13.17 13.68 -11.37
C ASP A 107 14.05 13.32 -10.17
N VAL A 108 13.55 13.58 -8.95
CA VAL A 108 14.27 13.24 -7.70
C VAL A 108 14.43 11.74 -7.52
N ALA A 109 13.40 10.97 -7.82
CA ALA A 109 13.39 9.53 -7.66
C ALA A 109 14.32 8.83 -8.68
N ALA A 110 14.28 9.27 -9.96
CA ALA A 110 15.14 8.74 -11.01
C ALA A 110 16.62 9.05 -10.72
N ALA A 111 16.94 10.30 -10.41
CA ALA A 111 18.31 10.70 -10.07
C ALA A 111 18.87 9.93 -8.87
N PHE A 112 18.01 9.66 -7.87
CA PHE A 112 18.42 8.83 -6.72
C PHE A 112 18.72 7.38 -7.15
N LEU A 113 17.83 6.76 -7.94
CA LEU A 113 18.08 5.41 -8.45
C LEU A 113 19.33 5.35 -9.31
N GLU A 114 19.59 6.31 -10.19
CA GLU A 114 20.79 6.38 -11.02
C GLU A 114 22.07 6.39 -10.17
N SER A 115 22.08 7.17 -9.09
CA SER A 115 23.23 7.29 -8.18
C SER A 115 23.37 6.15 -7.16
N HIS A 116 22.33 5.29 -6.99
CA HIS A 116 22.32 4.19 -6.04
C HIS A 116 21.96 2.86 -6.72
N PRO A 117 22.92 2.22 -7.42
CA PRO A 117 22.65 1.02 -8.21
C PRO A 117 22.22 -0.21 -7.40
N ASP A 118 22.41 -0.20 -6.08
CA ASP A 118 21.99 -1.23 -5.14
C ASP A 118 20.54 -1.06 -4.62
N VAL A 119 19.88 0.06 -4.99
CA VAL A 119 18.48 0.34 -4.64
C VAL A 119 17.58 -0.07 -5.80
N ALA A 120 16.63 -0.99 -5.55
CA ALA A 120 15.65 -1.41 -6.55
C ALA A 120 14.47 -0.46 -6.66
N LEU A 121 14.01 0.07 -5.53
CA LEU A 121 12.73 0.75 -5.41
C LEU A 121 12.84 1.94 -4.45
N VAL A 122 12.23 3.06 -4.87
CA VAL A 122 12.11 4.26 -4.05
C VAL A 122 10.66 4.68 -3.91
N CYS A 123 10.32 5.15 -2.72
CA CYS A 123 9.05 5.82 -2.44
C CYS A 123 9.31 7.18 -1.77
N GLY A 124 8.28 8.02 -1.74
CA GLY A 124 8.31 9.34 -1.11
C GLY A 124 7.22 9.51 -0.07
N ARG A 125 6.93 10.76 0.30
CA ARG A 125 5.83 11.13 1.17
C ARG A 125 4.51 11.03 0.40
N ARG A 126 3.62 10.16 0.84
CA ARG A 126 2.21 10.15 0.43
C ARG A 126 1.43 11.06 1.38
N ARG A 127 0.63 11.97 0.85
CA ARG A 127 -0.25 12.86 1.60
C ARG A 127 -1.71 12.47 1.42
N GLU A 128 -2.49 12.58 2.49
CA GLU A 128 -3.95 12.58 2.36
C GLU A 128 -4.41 13.95 1.84
N ARG A 129 -5.27 13.94 0.79
CA ARG A 129 -5.79 15.17 0.17
C ARG A 129 -6.65 16.00 1.11
N PHE A 130 -7.48 15.33 1.89
CA PHE A 130 -8.48 15.97 2.76
C PHE A 130 -8.39 15.44 4.21
N PRO A 131 -7.24 15.64 4.91
CA PRO A 131 -7.06 15.10 6.26
C PRO A 131 -8.05 15.67 7.28
N GLN A 132 -8.64 16.86 6.99
CA GLN A 132 -9.64 17.50 7.84
C GLN A 132 -11.06 16.96 7.66
N ARG A 133 -11.38 16.20 6.59
CA ARG A 133 -12.75 15.70 6.33
C ARG A 133 -13.19 14.64 7.33
N SER A 134 -12.25 13.90 7.90
CA SER A 134 -12.54 12.90 8.93
C SER A 134 -11.32 12.60 9.79
N ILE A 135 -11.55 12.07 10.99
CA ILE A 135 -10.47 11.53 11.82
C ILE A 135 -9.73 10.38 11.14
N TYR A 136 -10.40 9.61 10.28
CA TYR A 136 -9.81 8.46 9.58
C TYR A 136 -8.87 8.90 8.47
N ASN A 137 -9.23 9.95 7.70
CA ASN A 137 -8.34 10.56 6.72
C ASN A 137 -7.09 11.14 7.40
N LYS A 138 -7.28 11.85 8.53
CA LYS A 138 -6.16 12.34 9.33
C LYS A 138 -5.23 11.21 9.79
N LEU A 139 -5.80 10.09 10.27
CA LEU A 139 -5.03 8.92 10.67
C LEU A 139 -4.25 8.31 9.50
N CYS A 140 -4.82 8.29 8.28
CA CYS A 140 -4.10 7.86 7.08
C CYS A 140 -2.89 8.76 6.80
N ASP A 141 -3.06 10.09 6.85
CA ASP A 141 -1.94 11.02 6.64
C ASP A 141 -0.82 10.82 7.65
N MET A 142 -1.17 10.60 8.93
CA MET A 142 -0.19 10.30 9.98
C MET A 142 0.50 8.95 9.79
N GLU A 143 -0.23 7.92 9.35
CA GLU A 143 0.30 6.58 9.08
C GLU A 143 1.28 6.57 7.91
N TRP A 144 1.02 7.36 6.88
CA TRP A 144 1.86 7.46 5.69
C TRP A 144 3.12 8.33 5.87
N ASP A 145 3.27 9.00 7.00
CA ASP A 145 4.49 9.72 7.36
C ASP A 145 5.55 8.77 7.96
N THR A 146 6.07 7.92 7.10
CA THR A 146 7.08 6.92 7.47
C THR A 146 8.49 7.55 7.57
N PRO A 147 9.43 6.92 8.29
CA PRO A 147 10.81 7.39 8.38
C PRO A 147 11.52 7.42 7.03
N VAL A 148 12.32 8.47 6.79
CA VAL A 148 13.21 8.59 5.63
C VAL A 148 14.41 7.65 5.78
N GLY A 149 14.92 7.11 4.66
CA GLY A 149 16.05 6.21 4.61
C GLY A 149 15.70 4.82 4.10
N GLU A 150 16.55 3.85 4.39
CA GLU A 150 16.30 2.46 4.04
C GLU A 150 15.05 1.95 4.76
N THR A 151 14.14 1.35 4.01
CA THR A 151 12.84 0.88 4.50
C THR A 151 12.57 -0.56 4.10
N ARG A 152 11.59 -1.17 4.74
CA ARG A 152 11.19 -2.55 4.43
C ARG A 152 10.03 -2.61 3.42
N GLU A 153 9.24 -1.55 3.31
CA GLU A 153 7.99 -1.46 2.55
C GLU A 153 7.84 -0.05 2.00
N SER A 154 7.20 0.11 0.86
CA SER A 154 7.08 1.40 0.17
C SER A 154 5.67 1.99 0.18
N GLY A 155 4.64 1.14 0.25
CA GLY A 155 3.26 1.50 -0.06
C GLY A 155 2.90 1.26 -1.53
N GLY A 156 1.68 1.61 -1.94
CA GLY A 156 1.15 1.28 -3.28
C GLY A 156 1.76 2.06 -4.43
N ASP A 157 2.29 3.27 -4.16
CA ASP A 157 2.93 4.12 -5.16
C ASP A 157 4.45 4.12 -4.96
N PHE A 158 5.22 3.94 -6.04
CA PHE A 158 6.68 3.91 -5.99
C PHE A 158 7.30 3.92 -7.39
N LEU A 159 8.56 4.33 -7.50
CA LEU A 159 9.39 4.16 -8.68
C LEU A 159 10.32 2.96 -8.49
N VAL A 160 10.39 2.06 -9.48
CA VAL A 160 11.18 0.82 -9.39
C VAL A 160 12.03 0.61 -10.64
N ARG A 161 13.23 0.04 -10.46
CA ARG A 161 14.03 -0.45 -11.58
C ARG A 161 13.30 -1.57 -12.32
N ARG A 162 13.15 -1.43 -13.63
CA ARG A 162 12.59 -2.48 -14.48
C ARG A 162 13.29 -3.82 -14.30
N GLU A 163 14.62 -3.82 -14.30
CA GLU A 163 15.41 -5.05 -14.12
C GLU A 163 15.16 -5.75 -12.81
N ALA A 164 15.12 -5.01 -11.69
CA ALA A 164 14.87 -5.56 -10.36
C ALA A 164 13.46 -6.12 -10.24
N PHE A 165 12.45 -5.40 -10.77
CA PHE A 165 11.06 -5.86 -10.80
C PHE A 165 10.89 -7.12 -11.64
N SER A 166 11.53 -7.16 -12.82
CA SER A 166 11.52 -8.33 -13.71
C SER A 166 12.23 -9.54 -13.10
N ALA A 167 13.37 -9.34 -12.44
CA ALA A 167 14.14 -10.41 -11.82
C ALA A 167 13.38 -11.16 -10.71
N VAL A 168 12.44 -10.48 -10.05
CA VAL A 168 11.57 -11.10 -9.04
C VAL A 168 10.19 -11.48 -9.61
N ALA A 169 9.99 -11.46 -10.92
CA ALA A 169 8.76 -11.80 -11.63
C ALA A 169 7.54 -10.95 -11.22
N GLY A 170 7.74 -9.66 -10.90
CA GLY A 170 6.67 -8.72 -10.59
C GLY A 170 5.92 -9.03 -9.31
N PHE A 171 4.64 -8.66 -9.25
CA PHE A 171 3.77 -8.90 -8.10
C PHE A 171 3.22 -10.33 -8.07
N THR A 172 2.94 -10.84 -6.87
CA THR A 172 2.25 -12.12 -6.65
C THR A 172 0.74 -11.94 -6.86
N GLU A 173 0.23 -12.37 -8.00
CA GLU A 173 -1.09 -11.99 -8.53
C GLU A 173 -2.29 -12.41 -7.68
N HIS A 174 -2.21 -13.52 -6.96
CA HIS A 174 -3.31 -14.03 -6.14
C HIS A 174 -3.48 -13.30 -4.79
N LEU A 175 -2.57 -12.37 -4.45
CA LEU A 175 -2.69 -11.60 -3.22
C LEU A 175 -3.75 -10.51 -3.35
N ILE A 176 -4.75 -10.57 -2.48
CA ILE A 176 -5.82 -9.55 -2.41
C ILE A 176 -5.42 -8.30 -1.62
N ALA A 177 -4.36 -8.41 -0.82
CA ALA A 177 -3.77 -7.32 -0.03
C ALA A 177 -2.35 -7.71 0.42
N GLY A 178 -1.48 -6.71 0.55
CA GLY A 178 -0.09 -6.90 0.96
C GLY A 178 0.82 -7.31 -0.21
N GLU A 179 0.41 -7.07 -1.44
CA GLU A 179 1.17 -7.35 -2.65
C GLU A 179 2.46 -6.55 -2.72
N GLU A 180 2.45 -5.30 -2.25
CA GLU A 180 3.64 -4.45 -2.23
C GLU A 180 4.64 -4.87 -1.13
N PRO A 181 4.26 -5.07 0.15
CA PRO A 181 5.18 -5.62 1.15
C PRO A 181 5.75 -6.99 0.76
N GLU A 182 5.00 -7.80 0.03
CA GLU A 182 5.44 -9.09 -0.50
C GLU A 182 6.52 -8.90 -1.57
N LEU A 183 6.29 -8.02 -2.55
CA LEU A 183 7.26 -7.65 -3.57
C LEU A 183 8.55 -7.13 -2.92
N CYS A 184 8.44 -6.20 -1.97
CA CYS A 184 9.58 -5.66 -1.24
C CYS A 184 10.37 -6.73 -0.48
N ALA A 185 9.69 -7.75 0.08
CA ALA A 185 10.36 -8.87 0.72
C ALA A 185 11.17 -9.71 -0.27
N ARG A 186 10.64 -9.96 -1.50
CA ARG A 186 11.39 -10.68 -2.56
C ARG A 186 12.56 -9.86 -3.09
N LEU A 187 12.38 -8.56 -3.30
CA LEU A 187 13.48 -7.67 -3.71
C LEU A 187 14.62 -7.69 -2.69
N ARG A 188 14.33 -7.55 -1.39
CA ARG A 188 15.37 -7.62 -0.35
C ARG A 188 16.06 -8.98 -0.27
N ARG A 189 15.34 -10.09 -0.49
CA ARG A 189 15.95 -11.43 -0.56
C ARG A 189 16.86 -11.61 -1.76
N ALA A 190 16.58 -10.88 -2.84
CA ALA A 190 17.44 -10.82 -4.02
C ALA A 190 18.65 -9.87 -3.84
N GLY A 191 18.81 -9.26 -2.64
CA GLY A 191 19.94 -8.40 -2.31
C GLY A 191 19.70 -6.91 -2.54
N TRP A 192 18.52 -6.52 -3.00
CA TRP A 192 18.18 -5.13 -3.27
C TRP A 192 17.78 -4.36 -2.02
N LYS A 193 18.06 -3.05 -2.01
CA LYS A 193 17.54 -2.10 -1.01
C LYS A 193 16.26 -1.45 -1.49
N ILE A 194 15.42 -1.05 -0.53
CA ILE A 194 14.21 -0.23 -0.70
C ILE A 194 14.46 1.08 0.05
N TRP A 195 14.10 2.21 -0.53
CA TRP A 195 14.42 3.51 0.07
C TRP A 195 13.23 4.46 0.11
N ARG A 196 13.06 5.14 1.24
CA ARG A 196 12.09 6.23 1.42
C ARG A 196 12.85 7.56 1.31
N LEU A 197 12.57 8.32 0.26
CA LEU A 197 13.17 9.64 0.03
C LEU A 197 12.50 10.73 0.88
N ASP A 198 13.24 11.74 1.24
CA ASP A 198 12.69 12.95 1.85
C ASP A 198 12.16 13.89 0.75
N ALA A 199 11.11 13.43 0.08
CA ALA A 199 10.46 14.13 -1.03
C ALA A 199 8.96 13.86 -1.02
N GLU A 200 8.15 14.85 -1.38
CA GLU A 200 6.72 14.64 -1.65
C GLU A 200 6.58 13.73 -2.87
N MET A 201 5.68 12.75 -2.81
CA MET A 201 5.49 11.78 -3.88
C MET A 201 4.09 11.83 -4.46
N THR A 202 3.09 11.56 -3.63
CA THR A 202 1.70 11.51 -4.07
C THR A 202 0.74 12.18 -3.08
N VAL A 203 -0.31 12.75 -3.64
CA VAL A 203 -1.50 13.17 -2.90
C VAL A 203 -2.62 12.18 -3.21
N HIS A 204 -3.13 11.51 -2.19
CA HIS A 204 -4.12 10.45 -2.27
C HIS A 204 -5.44 10.86 -1.61
N ASP A 205 -6.55 10.54 -2.24
CA ASP A 205 -7.89 10.71 -1.66
C ASP A 205 -8.38 9.38 -1.06
N ALA A 206 -8.08 9.15 0.23
CA ALA A 206 -8.48 7.93 0.91
C ALA A 206 -9.99 7.77 1.02
N ASP A 207 -10.72 8.87 1.09
CA ASP A 207 -12.18 8.94 1.20
C ASP A 207 -12.78 8.04 2.31
N ILE A 208 -12.07 7.94 3.44
CA ILE A 208 -12.51 7.18 4.60
C ILE A 208 -13.26 8.10 5.56
N LEU A 209 -14.58 8.15 5.43
CA LEU A 209 -15.43 9.09 6.17
C LEU A 209 -16.15 8.45 7.36
N ARG A 210 -16.21 7.11 7.42
CA ARG A 210 -17.00 6.37 8.40
C ARG A 210 -16.15 5.33 9.13
N PHE A 211 -16.46 5.08 10.41
CA PHE A 211 -15.81 4.04 11.22
C PHE A 211 -15.80 2.67 10.54
N ARG A 212 -16.90 2.29 9.87
CA ARG A 212 -17.01 1.00 9.16
C ARG A 212 -15.97 0.84 8.05
N GLN A 213 -15.64 1.92 7.31
CA GLN A 213 -14.62 1.89 6.26
C GLN A 213 -13.23 1.69 6.87
N TRP A 214 -12.91 2.47 7.92
CA TRP A 214 -11.67 2.33 8.67
C TRP A 214 -11.53 0.92 9.28
N TRP A 215 -12.59 0.41 9.91
CA TRP A 215 -12.60 -0.94 10.48
C TRP A 215 -12.34 -2.01 9.43
N ARG A 216 -13.01 -1.94 8.28
CA ARG A 216 -12.79 -2.88 7.16
C ARG A 216 -11.36 -2.81 6.62
N ARG A 217 -10.79 -1.60 6.51
CA ARG A 217 -9.40 -1.41 6.12
C ARG A 217 -8.46 -2.11 7.11
N ALA A 218 -8.67 -1.96 8.42
CA ALA A 218 -7.88 -2.64 9.45
C ALA A 218 -8.07 -4.16 9.43
N VAL A 219 -9.27 -4.67 9.17
CA VAL A 219 -9.52 -6.12 8.95
C VAL A 219 -8.74 -6.62 7.73
N ARG A 220 -8.73 -5.87 6.62
CA ARG A 220 -7.94 -6.20 5.42
C ARG A 220 -6.43 -6.25 5.74
N SER A 221 -5.93 -5.34 6.54
CA SER A 221 -4.52 -5.35 6.99
C SER A 221 -4.20 -6.61 7.81
N GLY A 222 -5.06 -7.00 8.74
CA GLY A 222 -4.89 -8.24 9.51
C GLY A 222 -4.88 -9.50 8.63
N PHE A 223 -5.75 -9.56 7.62
CA PHE A 223 -5.77 -10.63 6.64
C PHE A 223 -4.44 -10.67 5.84
N ALA A 224 -3.96 -9.52 5.36
CA ALA A 224 -2.68 -9.40 4.67
C ALA A 224 -1.51 -9.87 5.53
N TYR A 225 -1.43 -9.46 6.80
CA TYR A 225 -0.38 -9.92 7.73
C TYR A 225 -0.35 -11.43 7.88
N ALA A 226 -1.53 -12.07 7.99
CA ALA A 226 -1.62 -13.53 8.10
C ALA A 226 -1.18 -14.22 6.80
N SER A 227 -1.59 -13.69 5.64
CA SER A 227 -1.19 -14.18 4.32
C SER A 227 0.32 -14.09 4.12
N LEU A 228 0.90 -12.92 4.38
CA LEU A 228 2.35 -12.68 4.25
C LEU A 228 3.17 -13.52 5.22
N ARG A 229 2.71 -13.66 6.47
CA ARG A 229 3.33 -14.57 7.43
C ARG A 229 3.30 -16.02 6.95
N HIS A 230 2.21 -16.43 6.30
CA HIS A 230 2.09 -17.77 5.76
C HIS A 230 3.09 -18.01 4.62
N LEU A 231 3.22 -17.05 3.70
CA LEU A 231 4.11 -17.16 2.55
C LEU A 231 5.59 -17.01 2.93
N HIS A 232 5.91 -16.10 3.84
CA HIS A 232 7.28 -15.66 4.09
C HIS A 232 7.72 -15.69 5.56
N GLY A 233 6.84 -16.10 6.48
CA GLY A 233 7.11 -16.03 7.92
C GLY A 233 8.22 -16.98 8.40
N ALA A 234 8.49 -18.07 7.68
CA ALA A 234 9.61 -18.98 7.96
C ALA A 234 10.96 -18.46 7.47
N GLY A 235 10.98 -17.44 6.60
CA GLY A 235 12.21 -16.87 6.07
C GLY A 235 12.98 -16.01 7.10
N PRO A 236 14.22 -15.59 6.76
CA PRO A 236 15.09 -14.83 7.66
C PRO A 236 14.47 -13.52 8.13
N ASP A 237 13.67 -12.89 7.29
CA ASP A 237 12.97 -11.64 7.58
C ASP A 237 11.83 -11.79 8.60
N ARG A 238 11.38 -13.00 8.87
CA ARG A 238 10.20 -13.30 9.72
C ARG A 238 9.01 -12.39 9.37
N HIS A 239 8.74 -12.23 8.07
CA HIS A 239 7.83 -11.21 7.53
C HIS A 239 6.47 -11.29 8.19
N SER A 240 5.91 -10.15 8.61
CA SER A 240 4.62 -9.99 9.31
C SER A 240 4.44 -10.78 10.62
N GLN A 241 5.44 -11.52 11.11
CA GLN A 241 5.30 -12.27 12.37
C GLN A 241 4.98 -11.35 13.56
N ARG A 242 5.65 -10.19 13.64
CA ARG A 242 5.45 -9.21 14.71
C ARG A 242 4.03 -8.63 14.67
N ASN A 243 3.54 -8.33 13.46
CA ASN A 243 2.20 -7.78 13.24
C ASN A 243 1.13 -8.78 13.67
N VAL A 244 1.25 -10.04 13.23
CA VAL A 244 0.32 -11.12 13.62
C VAL A 244 0.35 -11.37 15.12
N LYS A 245 1.54 -11.49 15.75
CA LYS A 245 1.64 -11.65 17.20
C LYS A 245 0.99 -10.49 17.95
N SER A 246 1.29 -9.25 17.54
CA SER A 246 0.74 -8.05 18.16
C SER A 246 -0.80 -8.04 18.07
N ALA A 247 -1.36 -8.29 16.88
CA ALA A 247 -2.79 -8.32 16.67
C ALA A 247 -3.47 -9.41 17.51
N LEU A 248 -2.93 -10.63 17.54
CA LEU A 248 -3.49 -11.73 18.32
C LEU A 248 -3.39 -11.48 19.84
N ILE A 249 -2.29 -10.92 20.32
CA ILE A 249 -2.13 -10.62 21.76
C ILE A 249 -3.10 -9.51 22.16
N TRP A 250 -3.05 -8.34 21.52
CA TRP A 250 -3.81 -7.16 21.92
C TRP A 250 -5.27 -7.21 21.49
N GLY A 251 -5.59 -7.86 20.37
CA GLY A 251 -6.93 -7.91 19.78
C GLY A 251 -7.74 -9.17 20.15
N ALA A 252 -7.12 -10.22 20.70
CA ALA A 252 -7.81 -11.46 21.02
C ALA A 252 -7.43 -12.04 22.38
N ALA A 253 -6.17 -12.43 22.62
CA ALA A 253 -5.78 -13.19 23.80
C ALA A 253 -5.91 -12.36 25.09
N LEU A 254 -5.42 -11.12 25.10
CA LEU A 254 -5.46 -10.25 26.26
C LEU A 254 -6.90 -9.86 26.65
N PRO A 255 -7.78 -9.41 25.75
CA PRO A 255 -9.17 -9.13 26.13
C PRO A 255 -9.90 -10.37 26.59
N ALA A 256 -9.69 -11.55 25.99
CA ALA A 256 -10.28 -12.79 26.45
C ALA A 256 -9.81 -13.16 27.85
N ALA A 257 -8.52 -13.02 28.16
CA ALA A 257 -7.98 -13.27 29.49
C ALA A 257 -8.55 -12.30 30.56
N ILE A 258 -8.68 -11.00 30.21
CA ILE A 258 -9.27 -10.01 31.12
C ILE A 258 -10.76 -10.36 31.43
N VAL A 259 -11.52 -10.71 30.38
CA VAL A 259 -12.94 -11.11 30.56
C VAL A 259 -13.05 -12.37 31.42
N ALA A 260 -12.24 -13.39 31.11
CA ALA A 260 -12.26 -14.64 31.91
C ALA A 260 -11.89 -14.40 33.40
N ALA A 261 -10.88 -13.58 33.64
CA ALA A 261 -10.47 -13.21 34.99
C ALA A 261 -11.56 -12.39 35.71
N ALA A 262 -12.22 -11.46 35.03
CA ALA A 262 -13.27 -10.62 35.58
C ALA A 262 -14.55 -11.43 35.90
N LEU A 263 -14.83 -12.49 35.16
CA LEU A 263 -15.95 -13.41 35.49
C LEU A 263 -15.68 -14.19 36.77
N ALA A 264 -14.40 -14.55 37.02
CA ALA A 264 -14.02 -15.23 38.26
C ALA A 264 -13.81 -14.26 39.45
N TYR A 265 -13.29 -13.08 39.19
CA TYR A 265 -12.94 -12.04 40.14
C TYR A 265 -13.22 -10.66 39.55
N PRO A 266 -14.41 -10.04 39.78
CA PRO A 266 -14.82 -8.78 39.14
C PRO A 266 -13.80 -7.64 39.18
N PRO A 267 -12.99 -7.41 40.25
CA PRO A 267 -11.96 -6.37 40.25
C PRO A 267 -10.88 -6.56 39.20
N ALA A 268 -10.69 -7.78 38.64
CA ALA A 268 -9.72 -8.03 37.56
C ALA A 268 -10.08 -7.27 36.28
N ALA A 269 -11.31 -6.77 36.10
CA ALA A 269 -11.70 -5.88 35.01
C ALA A 269 -10.84 -4.61 34.96
N ALA A 270 -10.26 -4.15 36.09
CA ALA A 270 -9.35 -3.02 36.17
C ALA A 270 -8.09 -3.23 35.32
N ALA A 271 -7.72 -4.48 35.00
CA ALA A 271 -6.61 -4.78 34.10
C ALA A 271 -6.83 -4.20 32.67
N ALA A 272 -8.07 -3.87 32.30
CA ALA A 272 -8.37 -3.19 31.03
C ALA A 272 -7.69 -1.82 30.90
N VAL A 273 -7.22 -1.22 32.01
CA VAL A 273 -6.44 0.02 32.01
C VAL A 273 -5.16 -0.08 31.15
N ILE A 274 -4.68 -1.29 30.87
CA ILE A 274 -3.52 -1.50 29.98
C ILE A 274 -3.75 -0.94 28.56
N TYR A 275 -5.00 -0.90 28.08
CA TYR A 275 -5.32 -0.38 26.75
C TYR A 275 -5.12 1.13 26.62
N PRO A 276 -5.72 1.98 27.48
CA PRO A 276 -5.42 3.43 27.44
C PRO A 276 -3.95 3.74 27.74
N LEU A 277 -3.29 2.98 28.63
CA LEU A 277 -1.85 3.15 28.85
C LEU A 277 -1.02 2.84 27.59
N GLN A 278 -1.35 1.78 26.87
CA GLN A 278 -0.68 1.45 25.61
C GLN A 278 -0.97 2.51 24.52
N ALA A 279 -2.19 3.01 24.44
CA ALA A 279 -2.55 4.10 23.53
C ALA A 279 -1.73 5.37 23.83
N ALA A 280 -1.65 5.75 25.10
CA ALA A 280 -0.85 6.88 25.55
C ALA A 280 0.65 6.68 25.22
N ARG A 281 1.19 5.48 25.51
CA ARG A 281 2.59 5.14 25.17
C ARG A 281 2.89 5.24 23.68
N ILE A 282 1.97 4.80 22.81
CA ILE A 282 2.10 4.92 21.36
C ILE A 282 2.06 6.39 20.95
N GLY A 283 1.09 7.15 21.48
CA GLY A 283 0.97 8.59 21.21
C GLY A 283 2.21 9.38 21.59
N LEU A 284 2.81 9.09 22.76
CA LEU A 284 4.04 9.77 23.21
C LEU A 284 5.27 9.48 22.33
N ARG A 285 5.26 8.41 21.54
CA ARG A 285 6.34 8.04 20.62
C ARG A 285 6.16 8.58 19.21
N GLN A 286 5.00 9.19 18.92
CA GLN A 286 4.73 9.76 17.61
C GLN A 286 5.49 11.07 17.39
N LYS A 287 5.88 11.31 16.12
CA LYS A 287 6.49 12.57 15.68
C LYS A 287 5.49 13.75 15.75
N HIS A 288 4.21 13.45 15.49
CA HIS A 288 3.14 14.43 15.52
C HIS A 288 2.92 14.93 16.95
N GLN A 289 2.70 16.24 17.08
CA GLN A 289 2.45 16.88 18.39
C GLN A 289 0.97 17.17 18.60
N GLY A 290 0.61 17.53 19.85
CA GLY A 290 -0.76 17.84 20.21
C GLY A 290 -1.63 16.62 20.48
N ALA A 291 -2.96 16.83 20.47
CA ALA A 291 -3.94 15.78 20.78
C ALA A 291 -4.00 14.65 19.75
N ASP A 292 -3.64 14.94 18.50
CA ASP A 292 -3.73 13.97 17.39
C ASP A 292 -2.85 12.74 17.61
N ARG A 293 -1.71 12.88 18.30
CA ARG A 293 -0.83 11.74 18.64
C ARG A 293 -1.52 10.71 19.55
N PHE A 294 -2.38 11.15 20.48
CA PHE A 294 -3.12 10.26 21.37
C PHE A 294 -4.30 9.61 20.64
N LEU A 295 -4.97 10.37 19.76
CA LEU A 295 -5.97 9.83 18.85
C LEU A 295 -5.36 8.71 18.00
N TYR A 296 -4.20 8.94 17.39
CA TYR A 296 -3.46 7.92 16.64
C TYR A 296 -3.17 6.68 17.50
N GLY A 297 -2.64 6.87 18.72
CA GLY A 297 -2.35 5.77 19.64
C GLY A 297 -3.60 4.95 19.99
N ALA A 298 -4.73 5.62 20.25
CA ALA A 298 -6.01 4.96 20.52
C ALA A 298 -6.48 4.11 19.32
N PHE A 299 -6.39 4.65 18.10
CA PHE A 299 -6.80 3.94 16.89
C PHE A 299 -5.84 2.80 16.51
N VAL A 300 -4.54 2.92 16.78
CA VAL A 300 -3.59 1.80 16.63
C VAL A 300 -3.95 0.65 17.57
N VAL A 301 -4.31 0.94 18.80
CA VAL A 301 -4.74 -0.10 19.78
C VAL A 301 -6.08 -0.70 19.36
N LEU A 302 -7.07 0.12 19.01
CA LEU A 302 -8.38 -0.33 18.53
C LEU A 302 -8.25 -1.18 17.26
N GLY A 303 -7.34 -0.81 16.36
CA GLY A 303 -7.06 -1.56 15.14
C GLY A 303 -6.63 -3.01 15.37
N LYS A 304 -6.01 -3.32 16.52
CA LYS A 304 -5.60 -4.69 16.84
C LYS A 304 -6.77 -5.66 16.91
N PHE A 305 -7.96 -5.21 17.33
CA PHE A 305 -9.17 -6.02 17.32
C PHE A 305 -9.63 -6.33 15.88
N ALA A 306 -9.64 -5.33 15.01
CA ALA A 306 -9.99 -5.53 13.61
C ALA A 306 -8.96 -6.40 12.87
N GLU A 307 -7.65 -6.19 13.12
CA GLU A 307 -6.58 -7.01 12.58
C GLU A 307 -6.72 -8.48 13.04
N ALA A 308 -7.05 -8.74 14.32
CA ALA A 308 -7.30 -10.09 14.83
C ALA A 308 -8.46 -10.78 14.10
N VAL A 309 -9.55 -10.04 13.83
CA VAL A 309 -10.68 -10.52 13.00
C VAL A 309 -10.19 -10.88 11.58
N GLY A 310 -9.34 -10.05 10.98
CA GLY A 310 -8.75 -10.32 9.66
C GLY A 310 -7.90 -11.59 9.63
N ILE A 311 -7.06 -11.80 10.66
CA ILE A 311 -6.26 -13.03 10.83
C ILE A 311 -7.17 -14.25 10.96
N GLY A 312 -8.25 -14.15 11.74
CA GLY A 312 -9.25 -15.22 11.88
C GLY A 312 -9.93 -15.56 10.55
N LYS A 313 -10.29 -14.54 9.76
CA LYS A 313 -10.85 -14.74 8.40
C LYS A 313 -9.89 -15.47 7.47
N PHE A 314 -8.60 -15.13 7.48
CA PHE A 314 -7.58 -15.83 6.70
C PHE A 314 -7.47 -17.30 7.13
N ALA A 315 -7.38 -17.56 8.44
CA ALA A 315 -7.30 -18.92 8.97
C ALA A 315 -8.54 -19.76 8.58
N TYR A 316 -9.73 -19.18 8.69
CA TYR A 316 -10.98 -19.83 8.30
C TYR A 316 -11.06 -20.12 6.80
N ALA A 317 -10.67 -19.17 5.94
CA ALA A 317 -10.65 -19.38 4.48
C ALA A 317 -9.72 -20.54 4.11
N ARG A 318 -8.53 -20.60 4.72
CA ARG A 318 -7.58 -21.71 4.53
C ARG A 318 -8.12 -23.07 4.95
N LEU A 319 -8.75 -23.14 6.11
CA LEU A 319 -9.35 -24.39 6.61
C LEU A 319 -10.45 -24.91 5.68
N ARG A 320 -11.12 -24.01 4.97
CA ARG A 320 -12.19 -24.35 4.02
C ARG A 320 -11.70 -24.58 2.60
N GLY A 321 -10.41 -24.45 2.31
CA GLY A 321 -9.86 -24.55 0.95
C GLY A 321 -10.47 -23.56 -0.04
N ARG A 322 -10.96 -22.40 0.47
CA ARG A 322 -11.58 -21.36 -0.36
C ARG A 322 -10.55 -20.36 -0.83
N ASP A 323 -10.76 -19.86 -2.05
CA ASP A 323 -10.04 -18.68 -2.55
C ASP A 323 -10.21 -17.49 -1.60
N GLN A 324 -9.21 -16.63 -1.57
CA GLN A 324 -9.18 -15.48 -0.69
C GLN A 324 -10.30 -14.48 -1.09
N PRO A 325 -11.27 -14.18 -0.21
CA PRO A 325 -12.32 -13.22 -0.55
C PRO A 325 -11.76 -11.80 -0.59
N LEU A 326 -12.11 -11.03 -1.62
CA LEU A 326 -11.81 -9.60 -1.68
C LEU A 326 -12.47 -8.86 -0.51
N ILE A 327 -11.70 -8.08 0.24
CA ILE A 327 -12.20 -7.23 1.33
C ILE A 327 -12.17 -5.78 0.84
N GLU A 328 -13.27 -5.32 0.29
CA GLU A 328 -13.44 -3.92 -0.13
C GLU A 328 -13.78 -3.05 1.09
N TYR A 329 -13.24 -1.82 1.12
CA TYR A 329 -13.49 -0.84 2.19
C TYR A 329 -13.94 0.54 1.69
N LYS A 330 -13.83 0.80 0.38
CA LYS A 330 -14.39 1.98 -0.30
C LYS A 330 -15.80 1.71 -0.81
#